data_c184720314d6d2fa1812a65b0387bf38
#
_entry.id   c184720314d6d2fa1812a65b0387bf38
#
_cell.length_a   1.000
_cell.length_b   1.000
_cell.length_c   1.000
_cell.angle_alpha   90.00
_cell.angle_beta   90.00
_cell.angle_gamma   90.00
#
_symmetry.space_group_name_H-M   'P 1'
#
loop_
_entity.id
_entity.type
_entity.pdbx_description
1 polymer ?
#
loop_
_entity_poly.entity_id
_entity_poly.type
_entity_poly.pdbx_seq_one_letter_code
_entity_poly.pdbx_strand_id
1 'polypeptide(L)'
;VLDMGTWQEMTVDLTITPERVEISNVRQLLFAGGKWVGNYLSPELAIADPHREMLYRVGEYARHHGYVSERGVNCGIDYFISGDDIMITEINARWTGGLFPAQYLQRLGVDQPAVAFFDMVDCQDREALEAFQSEHLYAHGAADFSYIPMGFTPFEMEIEGSARYFVWQIVVGDFAAFVEAKTRSLPEGTFPTADLILKEALK
;
A
#
# COMPACT_ATOMS: atom_id res chain seq x y z
N VAL A 1 20.20 -18.57 8.42
CA VAL A 1 19.32 -18.27 7.29
C VAL A 1 17.91 -18.48 7.79
N LEU A 2 17.12 -17.41 7.87
CA LEU A 2 15.71 -17.50 8.24
C LEU A 2 14.94 -18.19 7.11
N ASP A 3 14.08 -19.15 7.45
CA ASP A 3 13.11 -19.68 6.50
C ASP A 3 12.01 -18.62 6.30
N MET A 4 12.13 -17.85 5.23
CA MET A 4 11.21 -16.76 4.93
C MET A 4 9.81 -17.23 4.49
N GLY A 5 9.62 -18.55 4.28
CA GLY A 5 8.32 -19.07 3.82
C GLY A 5 7.17 -18.94 4.83
N THR A 6 7.47 -18.69 6.10
CA THR A 6 6.47 -18.50 7.17
C THR A 6 6.37 -17.05 7.68
N TRP A 7 7.20 -16.15 7.16
CA TRP A 7 7.26 -14.76 7.60
C TRP A 7 6.45 -13.85 6.68
N GLN A 8 5.63 -13.01 7.29
CA GLN A 8 4.87 -11.96 6.61
C GLN A 8 5.54 -10.61 6.85
N GLU A 9 5.75 -9.85 5.79
CA GLU A 9 6.34 -8.52 5.88
C GLU A 9 5.25 -7.46 6.06
N MET A 10 5.40 -6.69 7.11
CA MET A 10 4.45 -5.68 7.56
C MET A 10 5.14 -4.33 7.68
N THR A 11 4.34 -3.28 7.66
CA THR A 11 4.78 -1.93 8.01
C THR A 11 3.75 -1.24 8.88
N VAL A 12 4.22 -0.43 9.80
CA VAL A 12 3.39 0.41 10.67
C VAL A 12 3.89 1.84 10.61
N ASP A 13 2.98 2.79 10.70
CA ASP A 13 3.33 4.18 10.97
C ASP A 13 2.97 4.55 12.41
N LEU A 14 3.93 5.18 13.08
CA LEU A 14 3.75 5.77 14.40
C LEU A 14 3.65 7.28 14.28
N THR A 15 2.79 7.88 15.09
CA THR A 15 2.79 9.32 15.37
C THR A 15 3.44 9.55 16.72
N ILE A 16 4.53 10.32 16.75
CA ILE A 16 5.35 10.56 17.95
C ILE A 16 5.25 12.04 18.34
N THR A 17 4.71 12.29 19.53
CA THR A 17 4.71 13.59 20.21
C THR A 17 5.65 13.58 21.41
N PRO A 18 5.93 14.72 22.08
CA PRO A 18 6.68 14.73 23.32
C PRO A 18 6.07 13.86 24.43
N GLU A 19 4.74 13.70 24.45
CA GLU A 19 4.02 13.01 25.52
C GLU A 19 3.78 11.52 25.23
N ARG A 20 3.64 11.14 23.96
CA ARG A 20 3.19 9.79 23.61
C ARG A 20 3.61 9.32 22.23
N VAL A 21 3.55 8.00 22.06
CA VAL A 21 3.65 7.30 20.78
C VAL A 21 2.29 6.66 20.48
N GLU A 22 1.80 6.84 19.27
CA GLU A 22 0.55 6.25 18.81
C GLU A 22 0.76 5.50 17.49
N ILE A 23 0.19 4.31 17.37
CA ILE A 23 0.12 3.59 16.08
C ILE A 23 -1.00 4.22 15.27
N SER A 24 -0.66 4.80 14.11
CA SER A 24 -1.61 5.49 13.24
C SER A 24 -2.21 4.59 12.16
N ASN A 25 -1.47 3.62 11.68
CA ASN A 25 -1.95 2.62 10.74
C ASN A 25 -1.03 1.39 10.69
N VAL A 26 -1.54 0.29 10.17
CA VAL A 26 -0.80 -0.93 9.88
C VAL A 26 -1.12 -1.41 8.47
N ARG A 27 -0.13 -1.93 7.77
CA ARG A 27 -0.26 -2.43 6.39
C ARG A 27 0.61 -3.65 6.20
N GLN A 28 0.22 -4.49 5.25
CA GLN A 28 1.10 -5.53 4.74
C GLN A 28 1.85 -4.97 3.52
N LEU A 29 3.15 -5.20 3.45
CA LEU A 29 3.95 -4.90 2.27
C LEU A 29 3.73 -5.97 1.21
N LEU A 30 3.51 -5.53 -0.03
CA LEU A 30 3.31 -6.41 -1.17
C LEU A 30 4.56 -6.44 -2.04
N PHE A 31 5.06 -7.65 -2.28
CA PHE A 31 6.22 -7.89 -3.14
C PHE A 31 5.82 -8.76 -4.32
N ALA A 32 6.31 -8.41 -5.49
CA ALA A 32 6.20 -9.20 -6.71
C ALA A 32 7.51 -9.13 -7.50
N GLY A 33 7.98 -10.26 -8.01
CA GLY A 33 9.28 -10.36 -8.66
C GLY A 33 10.45 -9.90 -7.78
N GLY A 34 10.34 -10.06 -6.46
CA GLY A 34 11.35 -9.63 -5.48
C GLY A 34 11.46 -8.13 -5.26
N LYS A 35 10.49 -7.32 -5.74
CA LYS A 35 10.44 -5.87 -5.55
C LYS A 35 9.19 -5.50 -4.79
N TRP A 36 9.30 -4.49 -3.93
CA TRP A 36 8.12 -3.85 -3.34
C TRP A 36 7.28 -3.20 -4.44
N VAL A 37 5.99 -3.52 -4.49
CA VAL A 37 5.04 -3.05 -5.51
C VAL A 37 3.86 -2.28 -4.91
N GLY A 38 3.64 -2.39 -3.60
CA GLY A 38 2.52 -1.69 -2.97
C GLY A 38 2.26 -2.14 -1.54
N ASN A 39 1.07 -1.79 -1.05
CA ASN A 39 0.60 -2.13 0.29
C ASN A 39 -0.82 -2.70 0.22
N TYR A 40 -1.07 -3.72 1.02
CA TYR A 40 -2.41 -4.16 1.36
C TYR A 40 -2.85 -3.48 2.66
N LEU A 41 -4.04 -2.90 2.62
CA LEU A 41 -4.69 -2.23 3.74
C LEU A 41 -6.01 -2.94 4.03
N SER A 42 -6.28 -3.23 5.29
CA SER A 42 -7.57 -3.79 5.70
C SER A 42 -7.88 -3.39 7.13
N PRO A 43 -9.15 -3.09 7.45
CA PRO A 43 -9.58 -2.91 8.82
C PRO A 43 -9.34 -4.14 9.70
N GLU A 44 -9.21 -5.32 9.09
CA GLU A 44 -8.98 -6.59 9.77
C GLU A 44 -7.50 -6.82 10.14
N LEU A 45 -6.57 -6.02 9.58
CA LEU A 45 -5.16 -6.10 9.94
C LEU A 45 -4.97 -5.65 11.39
N ALA A 46 -4.83 -6.64 12.26
CA ALA A 46 -4.60 -6.44 13.69
C ALA A 46 -3.13 -6.65 14.03
N ILE A 47 -2.63 -5.90 15.00
CA ILE A 47 -1.31 -6.11 15.58
C ILE A 47 -1.49 -6.90 16.89
N ALA A 48 -0.91 -8.09 16.94
CA ALA A 48 -0.90 -8.89 18.17
C ALA A 48 -0.18 -8.14 19.32
N ASP A 49 -0.59 -8.37 20.56
CA ASP A 49 -0.06 -7.63 21.71
C ASP A 49 1.47 -7.72 21.85
N PRO A 50 2.14 -8.90 21.66
CA PRO A 50 3.60 -8.96 21.70
C PRO A 50 4.28 -8.08 20.64
N HIS A 51 3.73 -8.05 19.43
CA HIS A 51 4.25 -7.21 18.36
C HIS A 51 4.02 -5.73 18.64
N ARG A 52 2.84 -5.39 19.14
CA ARG A 52 2.46 -4.04 19.54
C ARG A 52 3.42 -3.46 20.58
N GLU A 53 3.74 -4.26 21.61
CA GLU A 53 4.69 -3.84 22.65
C GLU A 53 6.07 -3.52 22.06
N MET A 54 6.59 -4.38 21.16
CA MET A 54 7.87 -4.15 20.52
C MET A 54 7.86 -2.86 19.65
N LEU A 55 6.80 -2.65 18.88
CA LEU A 55 6.65 -1.45 18.04
C LEU A 55 6.60 -0.17 18.89
N TYR A 56 5.88 -0.18 20.02
CA TYR A 56 5.88 0.93 20.96
C TYR A 56 7.26 1.19 21.56
N ARG A 57 8.03 0.15 21.91
CA ARG A 57 9.41 0.30 22.42
C ARG A 57 10.32 0.97 21.39
N VAL A 58 10.17 0.65 20.11
CA VAL A 58 10.91 1.34 19.02
C VAL A 58 10.50 2.80 18.93
N GLY A 59 9.20 3.10 18.98
CA GLY A 59 8.70 4.48 18.98
C GLY A 59 9.17 5.28 20.20
N GLU A 60 9.14 4.69 21.39
CA GLU A 60 9.68 5.31 22.61
C GLU A 60 11.20 5.56 22.53
N TYR A 61 11.93 4.63 21.93
CA TYR A 61 13.35 4.84 21.65
C TYR A 61 13.56 6.09 20.77
N ALA A 62 12.82 6.21 19.67
CA ALA A 62 12.90 7.37 18.80
C ALA A 62 12.52 8.67 19.54
N ARG A 63 11.47 8.64 20.35
CA ARG A 63 11.01 9.76 21.18
C ARG A 63 12.08 10.22 22.16
N HIS A 64 12.69 9.30 22.89
CA HIS A 64 13.76 9.61 23.86
C HIS A 64 15.03 10.18 23.21
N HIS A 65 15.25 9.89 21.92
CA HIS A 65 16.37 10.44 21.16
C HIS A 65 16.01 11.75 20.43
N GLY A 66 14.87 12.36 20.78
CA GLY A 66 14.49 13.68 20.30
C GLY A 66 13.76 13.69 18.96
N TYR A 67 13.35 12.52 18.43
CA TYR A 67 12.52 12.45 17.23
C TYR A 67 11.05 12.70 17.61
N VAL A 68 10.71 13.96 17.83
CA VAL A 68 9.40 14.41 18.33
C VAL A 68 8.98 15.75 17.72
N SER A 69 7.67 16.01 17.73
CA SER A 69 7.09 17.31 17.42
C SER A 69 5.79 17.48 18.19
N GLU A 70 5.45 18.69 18.61
CA GLU A 70 4.17 19.03 19.26
C GLU A 70 2.93 18.59 18.43
N ARG A 71 3.06 18.61 17.11
CA ARG A 71 2.02 18.18 16.18
C ARG A 71 2.08 16.69 15.82
N GLY A 72 3.07 15.98 16.34
CA GLY A 72 3.43 14.63 15.97
C GLY A 72 4.32 14.58 14.72
N VAL A 73 5.31 13.70 14.75
CA VAL A 73 6.12 13.32 13.58
C VAL A 73 5.82 11.87 13.22
N ASN A 74 5.89 11.56 11.94
CA ASN A 74 5.72 10.18 11.47
C ASN A 74 7.01 9.40 11.58
N CYS A 75 6.89 8.16 12.06
CA CYS A 75 7.97 7.17 12.07
C CYS A 75 7.41 5.84 11.54
N GLY A 76 7.84 5.45 10.34
CA GLY A 76 7.51 4.14 9.79
C GLY A 76 8.45 3.07 10.32
N ILE A 77 7.90 1.88 10.56
CA ILE A 77 8.67 0.71 10.97
C ILE A 77 8.30 -0.44 10.05
N ASP A 78 9.30 -0.99 9.37
CA ASP A 78 9.13 -2.20 8.58
C ASP A 78 9.60 -3.41 9.39
N TYR A 79 8.82 -4.48 9.37
CA TYR A 79 9.06 -5.65 10.22
C TYR A 79 8.48 -6.93 9.63
N PHE A 80 9.06 -8.06 9.99
CA PHE A 80 8.51 -9.38 9.72
C PHE A 80 7.83 -9.95 10.97
N ILE A 81 6.75 -10.71 10.73
CA ILE A 81 6.06 -11.48 11.76
C ILE A 81 5.93 -12.94 11.38
N SER A 82 6.03 -13.84 12.37
CA SER A 82 5.72 -15.26 12.26
C SER A 82 5.23 -15.78 13.61
N GLY A 83 3.92 -16.05 13.73
CA GLY A 83 3.31 -16.34 15.02
C GLY A 83 3.48 -15.16 15.99
N ASP A 84 4.07 -15.40 17.16
CA ASP A 84 4.36 -14.37 18.16
C ASP A 84 5.72 -13.67 17.94
N ASP A 85 6.52 -14.15 16.99
CA ASP A 85 7.83 -13.58 16.70
C ASP A 85 7.70 -12.33 15.83
N ILE A 86 8.52 -11.31 16.15
CA ILE A 86 8.66 -10.06 15.40
C ILE A 86 10.14 -9.74 15.15
N MET A 87 10.46 -9.33 13.94
CA MET A 87 11.80 -8.89 13.58
C MET A 87 11.72 -7.52 12.90
N ILE A 88 12.21 -6.47 13.58
CA ILE A 88 12.31 -5.13 13.00
C ILE A 88 13.43 -5.12 11.98
N THR A 89 13.13 -4.64 10.78
CA THR A 89 14.10 -4.57 9.67
C THR A 89 14.53 -3.14 9.35
N GLU A 90 13.60 -2.19 9.45
CA GLU A 90 13.88 -0.79 9.12
C GLU A 90 13.09 0.16 10.01
N ILE A 91 13.72 1.28 10.38
CA ILE A 91 13.07 2.42 11.04
C ILE A 91 13.18 3.62 10.10
N ASN A 92 12.03 4.02 9.58
CA ASN A 92 11.89 5.14 8.65
C ASN A 92 11.47 6.40 9.42
N ALA A 93 12.46 7.18 9.94
CA ALA A 93 12.20 8.44 10.63
C ALA A 93 11.81 9.55 9.62
N ARG A 94 10.70 9.32 8.91
CA ARG A 94 10.18 10.16 7.83
C ARG A 94 8.75 9.72 7.48
N TRP A 95 8.12 10.46 6.61
CA TRP A 95 6.87 10.04 5.96
C TRP A 95 7.14 8.84 5.05
N THR A 96 6.35 7.79 5.20
CA THR A 96 6.43 6.58 4.37
C THR A 96 5.52 6.69 3.14
N GLY A 97 5.87 5.96 2.08
CA GLY A 97 5.06 5.96 0.85
C GLY A 97 3.64 5.43 1.07
N GLY A 98 3.46 4.51 2.01
CA GLY A 98 2.14 3.94 2.33
C GLY A 98 1.29 4.79 3.28
N LEU A 99 1.86 5.78 3.96
CA LEU A 99 1.12 6.63 4.90
C LEU A 99 0.01 7.41 4.21
N PHE A 100 0.30 7.99 3.04
CA PHE A 100 -0.65 8.84 2.33
C PHE A 100 -1.90 8.04 1.87
N PRO A 101 -1.79 6.88 1.20
CA PRO A 101 -2.95 6.04 0.90
C PRO A 101 -3.75 5.66 2.15
N ALA A 102 -3.08 5.25 3.23
CA ALA A 102 -3.73 4.86 4.47
C ALA A 102 -4.55 6.01 5.08
N GLN A 103 -3.96 7.20 5.20
CA GLN A 103 -4.67 8.38 5.70
C GLN A 103 -5.81 8.83 4.77
N TYR A 104 -5.63 8.68 3.47
CA TYR A 104 -6.67 9.04 2.50
C TYR A 104 -7.89 8.13 2.63
N LEU A 105 -7.69 6.80 2.67
CA LEU A 105 -8.76 5.84 2.91
C LEU A 105 -9.47 6.06 4.25
N GLN A 106 -8.70 6.33 5.30
CA GLN A 106 -9.25 6.63 6.62
C GLN A 106 -10.15 7.89 6.61
N ARG A 107 -9.72 8.95 5.90
CA ARG A 107 -10.53 10.18 5.76
C ARG A 107 -11.79 9.98 4.92
N LEU A 108 -11.76 9.08 3.95
CA LEU A 108 -12.94 8.68 3.17
C LEU A 108 -13.88 7.77 3.95
N GLY A 109 -13.48 7.26 5.12
CA GLY A 109 -14.26 6.31 5.91
C GLY A 109 -14.37 4.94 5.23
N VAL A 110 -13.33 4.54 4.48
CA VAL A 110 -13.28 3.22 3.83
C VAL A 110 -13.09 2.14 4.88
N ASP A 111 -14.03 1.21 4.94
CA ASP A 111 -14.06 0.05 5.84
C ASP A 111 -13.85 -1.30 5.11
N GLN A 112 -13.46 -1.24 3.85
CA GLN A 112 -13.17 -2.40 3.00
C GLN A 112 -11.65 -2.60 2.84
N PRO A 113 -11.21 -3.84 2.53
CA PRO A 113 -9.84 -4.08 2.10
C PRO A 113 -9.48 -3.23 0.89
N ALA A 114 -8.21 -2.84 0.80
CA ALA A 114 -7.71 -2.05 -0.32
C ALA A 114 -6.26 -2.41 -0.66
N VAL A 115 -5.90 -2.25 -1.92
CA VAL A 115 -4.53 -2.40 -2.41
C VAL A 115 -4.08 -1.07 -3.00
N ALA A 116 -3.07 -0.46 -2.38
CA ALA A 116 -2.40 0.73 -2.89
C ALA A 116 -1.10 0.31 -3.58
N PHE A 117 -0.94 0.60 -4.85
CA PHE A 117 0.20 0.13 -5.62
C PHE A 117 0.58 1.08 -6.75
N PHE A 118 1.81 0.89 -7.24
CA PHE A 118 2.32 1.58 -8.41
C PHE A 118 2.25 0.68 -9.63
N ASP A 119 1.97 1.27 -10.78
CA ASP A 119 1.98 0.55 -12.03
C ASP A 119 2.53 1.39 -13.18
N MET A 120 2.98 0.68 -14.22
CA MET A 120 3.32 1.29 -15.50
C MET A 120 2.19 1.01 -16.46
N VAL A 121 1.49 2.04 -16.88
CA VAL A 121 0.39 1.92 -17.82
C VAL A 121 0.88 2.22 -19.22
N ASP A 122 0.68 1.28 -20.14
CA ASP A 122 0.86 1.51 -21.56
C ASP A 122 -0.43 2.18 -22.12
N CYS A 123 -0.30 3.43 -22.57
CA CYS A 123 -1.44 4.23 -23.03
C CYS A 123 -1.64 4.18 -24.55
N GLN A 124 -1.49 3.03 -25.18
CA GLN A 124 -1.86 2.89 -26.59
C GLN A 124 -3.35 3.16 -26.84
N ASP A 125 -4.20 2.92 -25.83
CA ASP A 125 -5.62 3.24 -25.87
C ASP A 125 -6.02 4.08 -24.63
N ARG A 126 -5.76 5.38 -24.73
CA ARG A 126 -6.08 6.32 -23.66
C ARG A 126 -7.57 6.45 -23.41
N GLU A 127 -8.40 6.36 -24.46
CA GLU A 127 -9.85 6.47 -24.32
C GLU A 127 -10.42 5.28 -23.54
N ALA A 128 -9.96 4.06 -23.83
CA ALA A 128 -10.35 2.87 -23.06
C ALA A 128 -9.91 2.98 -21.59
N LEU A 129 -8.70 3.47 -21.31
CA LEU A 129 -8.23 3.68 -19.94
C LEU A 129 -9.07 4.70 -19.19
N GLU A 130 -9.35 5.86 -19.78
CA GLU A 130 -10.17 6.91 -19.16
C GLU A 130 -11.62 6.45 -18.95
N ALA A 131 -12.18 5.67 -19.88
CA ALA A 131 -13.49 5.07 -19.73
C ALA A 131 -13.52 4.08 -18.56
N PHE A 132 -12.56 3.16 -18.51
CA PHE A 132 -12.43 2.19 -17.42
C PHE A 132 -12.30 2.87 -16.06
N GLN A 133 -11.42 3.88 -15.96
CA GLN A 133 -11.22 4.63 -14.71
C GLN A 133 -12.49 5.35 -14.29
N SER A 134 -13.20 5.97 -15.24
CA SER A 134 -14.44 6.71 -14.97
C SER A 134 -15.56 5.80 -14.52
N GLU A 135 -15.69 4.62 -15.11
CA GLU A 135 -16.70 3.62 -14.75
C GLU A 135 -16.52 3.07 -13.33
N HIS A 136 -15.26 2.91 -12.90
CA HIS A 136 -14.91 2.29 -11.62
C HIS A 136 -14.42 3.28 -10.55
N LEU A 137 -14.59 4.60 -10.75
CA LEU A 137 -14.21 5.58 -9.74
C LEU A 137 -14.90 5.27 -8.40
N TYR A 138 -14.13 5.45 -7.32
CA TYR A 138 -14.62 5.23 -5.96
C TYR A 138 -15.92 5.99 -5.71
N ALA A 139 -16.96 5.21 -5.44
CA ALA A 139 -18.23 5.70 -4.95
C ALA A 139 -18.61 4.87 -3.72
N HIS A 140 -19.03 5.52 -2.65
CA HIS A 140 -19.44 4.82 -1.43
C HIS A 140 -20.56 3.82 -1.73
N GLY A 141 -20.33 2.54 -1.48
CA GLY A 141 -21.29 1.45 -1.73
C GLY A 141 -21.20 0.78 -3.11
N ALA A 142 -20.10 0.94 -3.85
CA ALA A 142 -19.84 0.15 -5.05
C ALA A 142 -19.75 -1.36 -4.73
N ALA A 143 -20.30 -2.22 -5.62
CA ALA A 143 -20.61 -3.61 -5.29
C ALA A 143 -19.37 -4.52 -5.16
N ASP A 144 -18.43 -4.49 -6.12
CA ASP A 144 -17.31 -5.43 -6.15
C ASP A 144 -15.98 -4.73 -5.81
N PHE A 145 -15.59 -3.75 -6.61
CA PHE A 145 -14.41 -2.94 -6.38
C PHE A 145 -14.62 -1.50 -6.81
N SER A 146 -13.76 -0.62 -6.33
CA SER A 146 -13.67 0.78 -6.76
C SER A 146 -12.22 1.18 -6.97
N TYR A 147 -12.02 2.16 -7.84
CA TYR A 147 -10.71 2.66 -8.23
C TYR A 147 -10.51 4.10 -7.76
N ILE A 148 -9.37 4.38 -7.15
CA ILE A 148 -8.96 5.73 -6.73
C ILE A 148 -7.62 6.06 -7.39
N PRO A 149 -7.56 6.94 -8.39
CA PRO A 149 -6.32 7.45 -8.92
C PRO A 149 -5.67 8.40 -7.91
N MET A 150 -4.44 8.12 -7.49
CA MET A 150 -3.70 8.92 -6.52
C MET A 150 -2.72 9.88 -7.20
N GLY A 151 -2.11 9.44 -8.26
CA GLY A 151 -1.15 10.23 -9.02
C GLY A 151 -0.87 9.63 -10.38
N PHE A 152 -0.64 10.51 -11.33
CA PHE A 152 -0.32 10.17 -12.71
C PHE A 152 0.88 11.00 -13.12
N THR A 153 2.02 10.37 -13.33
CA THR A 153 3.20 11.09 -13.82
C THR A 153 3.38 10.82 -15.30
N PRO A 154 3.38 11.85 -16.15
CA PRO A 154 3.79 11.71 -17.52
C PRO A 154 5.31 11.50 -17.57
N PHE A 155 5.77 10.31 -17.26
CA PHE A 155 7.07 9.89 -17.74
C PHE A 155 6.82 9.35 -19.15
N GLU A 156 6.98 10.20 -20.15
CA GLU A 156 7.25 9.72 -21.50
C GLU A 156 8.59 9.00 -21.48
N MET A 157 8.60 7.79 -20.98
CA MET A 157 9.64 6.86 -21.36
C MET A 157 9.18 6.29 -22.70
N GLU A 158 9.68 6.85 -23.81
CA GLU A 158 9.66 6.18 -25.11
C GLU A 158 10.44 4.86 -24.96
N ILE A 159 9.75 3.82 -24.55
CA ILE A 159 10.24 2.46 -24.67
C ILE A 159 9.51 1.88 -25.87
N GLU A 160 10.24 1.67 -26.96
CA GLU A 160 9.76 1.02 -28.18
C GLU A 160 8.55 1.73 -28.85
N GLY A 161 8.46 3.06 -28.75
CA GLY A 161 7.43 3.84 -29.45
C GLY A 161 6.06 3.87 -28.76
N SER A 162 5.95 3.39 -27.53
CA SER A 162 4.74 3.52 -26.72
C SER A 162 4.95 4.47 -25.55
N ALA A 163 3.99 5.36 -25.30
CA ALA A 163 3.98 6.23 -24.12
C ALA A 163 3.58 5.43 -22.88
N ARG A 164 4.48 5.33 -21.92
CA ARG A 164 4.19 4.68 -20.63
C ARG A 164 4.05 5.72 -19.54
N TYR A 165 3.07 5.50 -18.67
CA TYR A 165 2.79 6.36 -17.53
C TYR A 165 2.97 5.58 -16.24
N PHE A 166 3.63 6.21 -15.29
CA PHE A 166 3.69 5.68 -13.93
C PHE A 166 2.45 6.16 -13.18
N VAL A 167 1.66 5.22 -12.70
CA VAL A 167 0.40 5.48 -12.00
C VAL A 167 0.51 5.00 -10.57
N TRP A 168 0.13 5.87 -9.63
CA TRP A 168 -0.11 5.50 -8.24
C TRP A 168 -1.61 5.45 -8.00
N GLN A 169 -2.11 4.34 -7.48
CA GLN A 169 -3.53 4.04 -7.43
C GLN A 169 -3.90 3.19 -6.22
N ILE A 170 -5.19 3.24 -5.88
CA ILE A 170 -5.78 2.36 -4.87
C ILE A 170 -6.97 1.63 -5.51
N VAL A 171 -7.04 0.34 -5.29
CA VAL A 171 -8.23 -0.48 -5.54
C VAL A 171 -8.83 -0.82 -4.20
N VAL A 172 -10.09 -0.45 -3.98
CA VAL A 172 -10.88 -0.73 -2.78
C VAL A 172 -11.84 -1.89 -3.08
N GLY A 173 -11.95 -2.86 -2.18
CA GLY A 173 -12.80 -4.03 -2.34
C GLY A 173 -12.08 -5.22 -2.97
N ASP A 174 -12.74 -5.95 -3.84
CA ASP A 174 -12.23 -7.18 -4.45
C ASP A 174 -11.18 -6.91 -5.52
N PHE A 175 -9.93 -7.15 -5.19
CA PHE A 175 -8.80 -6.94 -6.10
C PHE A 175 -8.79 -7.94 -7.27
N ALA A 176 -9.31 -9.16 -7.07
CA ALA A 176 -9.41 -10.14 -8.16
C ALA A 176 -10.46 -9.70 -9.19
N ALA A 177 -11.60 -9.17 -8.74
CA ALA A 177 -12.60 -8.59 -9.61
C ALA A 177 -12.05 -7.40 -10.42
N PHE A 178 -11.21 -6.54 -9.81
CA PHE A 178 -10.51 -5.49 -10.55
C PHE A 178 -9.62 -6.05 -11.67
N VAL A 179 -8.78 -7.06 -11.36
CA VAL A 179 -7.90 -7.69 -12.35
C VAL A 179 -8.69 -8.33 -13.48
N GLU A 180 -9.81 -8.97 -13.17
CA GLU A 180 -10.70 -9.54 -14.18
C GLU A 180 -11.35 -8.46 -15.06
N ALA A 181 -11.87 -7.39 -14.46
CA ALA A 181 -12.48 -6.27 -15.18
C ALA A 181 -11.50 -5.59 -16.13
N LYS A 182 -10.27 -5.28 -15.65
CA LYS A 182 -9.24 -4.68 -16.50
C LYS A 182 -8.85 -5.58 -17.67
N THR A 183 -8.78 -6.91 -17.45
CA THR A 183 -8.42 -7.88 -18.49
C THR A 183 -9.47 -7.96 -19.59
N ARG A 184 -10.74 -7.72 -19.24
CA ARG A 184 -11.85 -7.69 -20.22
C ARG A 184 -11.95 -6.37 -20.99
N SER A 185 -11.59 -5.26 -20.36
CA SER A 185 -11.91 -3.92 -20.86
C SER A 185 -10.70 -3.14 -21.39
N LEU A 186 -9.48 -3.55 -21.06
CA LEU A 186 -8.26 -2.84 -21.42
C LEU A 186 -7.33 -3.70 -22.27
N PRO A 187 -6.47 -3.08 -23.10
CA PRO A 187 -5.43 -3.79 -23.82
C PRO A 187 -4.53 -4.62 -22.92
N GLU A 188 -4.04 -5.74 -23.45
CA GLU A 188 -3.07 -6.60 -22.77
C GLU A 188 -1.85 -5.78 -22.32
N GLY A 189 -1.35 -6.02 -21.12
CA GLY A 189 -0.23 -5.29 -20.54
C GLY A 189 -0.61 -3.99 -19.82
N THR A 190 -1.87 -3.57 -19.85
CA THR A 190 -2.35 -2.47 -19.01
C THR A 190 -2.40 -2.94 -17.54
N PHE A 191 -1.78 -2.19 -16.64
CA PHE A 191 -1.63 -2.54 -15.22
C PHE A 191 -0.94 -3.89 -14.97
N PRO A 192 0.28 -4.11 -15.50
CA PRO A 192 0.96 -5.40 -15.37
C PRO A 192 1.32 -5.76 -13.91
N THR A 193 1.56 -4.76 -13.06
CA THR A 193 1.83 -4.97 -11.63
C THR A 193 0.62 -5.56 -10.91
N ALA A 194 -0.61 -5.19 -11.31
CA ALA A 194 -1.82 -5.76 -10.74
C ALA A 194 -1.90 -7.28 -10.93
N ASP A 195 -1.53 -7.78 -12.12
CA ASP A 195 -1.50 -9.22 -12.39
C ASP A 195 -0.47 -9.94 -11.50
N LEU A 196 0.69 -9.32 -11.30
CA LEU A 196 1.74 -9.86 -10.43
C LEU A 196 1.32 -9.88 -8.96
N ILE A 197 0.67 -8.80 -8.49
CA ILE A 197 0.15 -8.72 -7.10
C ILE A 197 -0.84 -9.85 -6.85
N LEU A 198 -1.83 -10.02 -7.74
CA LEU A 198 -2.82 -11.10 -7.59
C LEU A 198 -2.18 -12.48 -7.60
N LYS A 199 -1.17 -12.69 -8.46
CA LYS A 199 -0.52 -13.99 -8.64
C LYS A 199 0.43 -14.33 -7.49
N GLU A 200 1.16 -13.37 -6.94
CA GLU A 200 2.31 -13.59 -6.06
C GLU A 200 2.10 -13.10 -4.62
N ALA A 201 1.35 -12.03 -4.42
CA ALA A 201 1.28 -11.33 -3.14
C ALA A 201 -0.06 -11.48 -2.38
N LEU A 202 -1.16 -11.74 -3.08
CA LEU A 202 -2.50 -11.89 -2.50
C LEU A 202 -3.01 -13.34 -2.64
N LYS A 203 -2.25 -14.31 -2.14
CA LYS A 203 -2.62 -15.73 -2.14
C LYS A 203 -3.27 -16.15 -0.83
#